data_fbd1c486451efef886fdadad626514bc
#
_entry.id   fbd1c486451efef886fdadad626514bc
#
_cell.length_a   1.000
_cell.length_b   1.000
_cell.length_c   1.000
_cell.angle_alpha   90.00
_cell.angle_beta   90.00
_cell.angle_gamma   90.00
#
_symmetry.space_group_name_H-M   'P 1'
#
loop_
_entity.id
_entity.type
_entity.pdbx_description
1 polymer ?
#
loop_
_entity_poly.entity_id
_entity_poly.type
_entity_poly.pdbx_seq_one_letter_code
_entity_poly.pdbx_strand_id
1 'polypeptide(L)'
;MIESLKCSACNNLTRSTITDPESGEIICSNCGIVILDRIEDYVHEERRAHSMEEVYARSRTGAPASLAFHDKGLCTIIGKANIDASGKILDASILPQIEKLRKWNAWINVHKSSDRNLRRAFQRLDILKDKLGLTDSIVEKTAYIFRKVHERQLVRGRTIDGMLAAAVYIVCREMGTSITLKDIAVASNLTYKDISRNYGVLVFELDIKIPLVDPMKCIVKVASRLG
;
A
#
# COMPACT_ATOMS: atom_id res chain seq x y z
N MET A 1 -2.67 -16.17 -19.20
CA MET A 1 -2.52 -17.46 -19.93
C MET A 1 -2.18 -17.10 -21.36
N ILE A 2 -0.93 -17.30 -21.78
CA ILE A 2 -0.51 -17.07 -23.18
C ILE A 2 -0.99 -18.31 -23.93
N GLU A 3 -2.09 -18.13 -24.68
CA GLU A 3 -2.53 -19.18 -25.62
C GLU A 3 -1.38 -19.47 -26.57
N SER A 4 -1.14 -20.76 -26.88
CA SER A 4 -0.10 -21.19 -27.78
C SER A 4 -0.36 -20.63 -29.20
N LEU A 5 0.32 -19.51 -29.50
CA LEU A 5 0.26 -18.87 -30.80
C LEU A 5 0.88 -19.83 -31.83
N LYS A 6 0.14 -20.19 -32.86
CA LYS A 6 0.63 -21.00 -33.98
C LYS A 6 1.06 -20.08 -35.12
N CYS A 7 2.25 -20.30 -35.63
CA CYS A 7 2.69 -19.59 -36.83
C CYS A 7 1.90 -20.09 -38.07
N SER A 8 1.29 -19.17 -38.82
CA SER A 8 0.47 -19.47 -39.99
C SER A 8 1.26 -20.06 -41.19
N ALA A 9 2.56 -19.79 -41.26
CA ALA A 9 3.39 -20.22 -42.40
C ALA A 9 4.15 -21.55 -42.15
N CYS A 10 4.71 -21.74 -40.96
CA CYS A 10 5.51 -22.93 -40.70
C CYS A 10 4.80 -23.96 -39.81
N ASN A 11 3.55 -23.71 -39.40
CA ASN A 11 2.73 -24.59 -38.56
C ASN A 11 3.41 -25.12 -37.27
N ASN A 12 4.59 -24.58 -36.92
CA ASN A 12 5.27 -24.94 -35.70
C ASN A 12 4.55 -24.36 -34.49
N LEU A 13 4.33 -25.21 -33.50
CA LEU A 13 3.91 -24.78 -32.16
C LEU A 13 5.03 -23.92 -31.54
N THR A 14 4.79 -22.66 -31.43
CA THR A 14 5.77 -21.64 -31.08
C THR A 14 6.27 -21.79 -29.63
N ARG A 15 7.36 -22.56 -29.48
CA ARG A 15 8.20 -22.48 -28.27
C ARG A 15 9.30 -21.43 -28.35
N SER A 16 9.51 -20.81 -29.51
CA SER A 16 10.51 -19.76 -29.73
C SER A 16 9.92 -18.64 -30.56
N THR A 17 9.34 -17.66 -29.88
CA THR A 17 8.95 -16.37 -30.44
C THR A 17 9.94 -15.31 -29.96
N ILE A 18 10.28 -14.37 -30.82
CA ILE A 18 11.06 -13.17 -30.49
C ILE A 18 10.07 -12.03 -30.38
N THR A 19 10.10 -11.35 -29.25
CA THR A 19 9.30 -10.14 -29.01
C THR A 19 10.18 -8.93 -29.21
N ASP A 20 9.82 -8.06 -30.12
CA ASP A 20 10.50 -6.77 -30.30
C ASP A 20 9.92 -5.76 -29.29
N PRO A 21 10.73 -5.22 -28.38
CA PRO A 21 10.26 -4.26 -27.38
C PRO A 21 9.94 -2.88 -27.95
N GLU A 22 10.46 -2.52 -29.17
CA GLU A 22 10.24 -1.19 -29.75
C GLU A 22 8.94 -1.15 -30.57
N SER A 23 8.70 -2.18 -31.40
CA SER A 23 7.49 -2.25 -32.25
C SER A 23 6.31 -2.94 -31.55
N GLY A 24 6.56 -3.75 -30.50
CA GLY A 24 5.54 -4.58 -29.85
C GLY A 24 5.11 -5.77 -30.69
N GLU A 25 5.91 -6.18 -31.68
CA GLU A 25 5.62 -7.29 -32.57
C GLU A 25 6.10 -8.63 -31.98
N ILE A 26 5.33 -9.70 -32.21
CA ILE A 26 5.76 -11.06 -31.94
C ILE A 26 6.13 -11.73 -33.25
N ILE A 27 7.39 -12.05 -33.41
CA ILE A 27 7.98 -12.63 -34.62
C ILE A 27 8.29 -14.10 -34.42
N CYS A 28 7.98 -14.93 -35.40
CA CYS A 28 8.38 -16.33 -35.39
C CYS A 28 9.89 -16.45 -35.61
N SER A 29 10.64 -17.09 -34.69
CA SER A 29 12.10 -17.25 -34.79
C SER A 29 12.52 -18.15 -35.94
N ASN A 30 11.62 -18.99 -36.50
CA ASN A 30 11.96 -19.97 -37.56
C ASN A 30 11.76 -19.41 -38.96
N CYS A 31 10.72 -18.62 -39.21
CA CYS A 31 10.40 -18.11 -40.54
C CYS A 31 10.36 -16.59 -40.65
N GLY A 32 10.55 -15.86 -39.54
CA GLY A 32 10.56 -14.39 -39.53
C GLY A 32 9.21 -13.69 -39.74
N ILE A 33 8.10 -14.48 -39.79
CA ILE A 33 6.78 -13.91 -39.98
C ILE A 33 6.28 -13.30 -38.67
N VAL A 34 5.71 -12.10 -38.76
CA VAL A 34 5.02 -11.44 -37.63
C VAL A 34 3.73 -12.20 -37.35
N ILE A 35 3.61 -12.74 -36.14
CA ILE A 35 2.44 -13.52 -35.69
C ILE A 35 1.41 -12.57 -35.13
N LEU A 36 1.87 -11.55 -34.40
CA LEU A 36 1.05 -10.53 -33.77
C LEU A 36 1.70 -9.17 -33.98
N ASP A 37 0.95 -8.24 -34.55
CA ASP A 37 1.43 -6.90 -34.95
C ASP A 37 1.53 -5.93 -33.76
N ARG A 38 0.74 -6.17 -32.70
CA ARG A 38 0.76 -5.35 -31.49
C ARG A 38 0.45 -6.20 -30.28
N ILE A 39 1.33 -6.19 -29.30
CA ILE A 39 1.04 -6.76 -27.99
C ILE A 39 0.24 -5.74 -27.20
N GLU A 40 -0.95 -6.15 -26.74
CA GLU A 40 -1.67 -5.34 -25.76
C GLU A 40 -0.85 -5.30 -24.47
N ASP A 41 -0.38 -4.12 -24.12
CA ASP A 41 0.36 -3.91 -22.89
C ASP A 41 -0.64 -3.78 -21.73
N TYR A 42 -0.70 -4.83 -20.91
CA TYR A 42 -1.50 -4.83 -19.68
C TYR A 42 -0.80 -4.12 -18.51
N VAL A 43 0.41 -3.57 -18.75
CA VAL A 43 1.13 -2.83 -17.74
C VAL A 43 0.46 -1.48 -17.53
N HIS A 44 0.27 -1.16 -16.29
CA HIS A 44 -0.32 0.09 -15.83
C HIS A 44 0.50 1.27 -16.33
N GLU A 45 -0.05 2.11 -17.21
CA GLU A 45 0.55 3.40 -17.54
C GLU A 45 0.68 4.23 -16.25
N GLU A 46 1.88 4.36 -15.72
CA GLU A 46 2.17 5.32 -14.66
C GLU A 46 2.05 6.75 -15.21
N ARG A 47 0.85 7.29 -15.16
CA ARG A 47 0.62 8.67 -15.51
C ARG A 47 1.22 9.56 -14.44
N ARG A 48 2.21 10.36 -14.82
CA ARG A 48 2.78 11.37 -13.94
C ARG A 48 1.68 12.34 -13.52
N ALA A 49 1.42 12.41 -12.24
CA ALA A 49 0.50 13.36 -11.63
C ALA A 49 1.25 14.14 -10.56
N HIS A 50 1.05 15.45 -10.52
CA HIS A 50 1.76 16.35 -9.61
C HIS A 50 0.96 16.62 -8.33
N SER A 51 -0.32 16.25 -8.28
CA SER A 51 -1.16 16.36 -7.11
C SER A 51 -2.00 15.09 -6.89
N MET A 52 -2.41 14.84 -5.65
CA MET A 52 -3.29 13.71 -5.32
C MET A 52 -4.64 13.81 -6.04
N GLU A 53 -5.14 15.01 -6.28
CA GLU A 53 -6.39 15.23 -7.04
C GLU A 53 -6.22 14.81 -8.50
N GLU A 54 -5.08 15.10 -9.12
CA GLU A 54 -4.77 14.64 -10.47
C GLU A 54 -4.60 13.11 -10.54
N VAL A 55 -4.00 12.48 -9.51
CA VAL A 55 -3.91 11.02 -9.41
C VAL A 55 -5.29 10.40 -9.45
N TYR A 56 -6.23 10.91 -8.63
CA TYR A 56 -7.60 10.40 -8.60
C TYR A 56 -8.37 10.69 -9.89
N ALA A 57 -8.19 11.87 -10.49
CA ALA A 57 -8.90 12.24 -11.72
C ALA A 57 -8.40 11.47 -12.95
N ARG A 58 -7.12 11.10 -12.98
CA ARG A 58 -6.49 10.41 -14.12
C ARG A 58 -6.41 8.89 -13.92
N SER A 59 -6.65 8.37 -12.71
CA SER A 59 -6.58 6.93 -12.46
C SER A 59 -7.76 6.23 -13.16
N ARG A 60 -7.45 5.30 -14.05
CA ARG A 60 -8.45 4.40 -14.67
C ARG A 60 -8.78 3.20 -13.79
N THR A 61 -7.95 2.93 -12.82
CA THR A 61 -8.06 1.81 -11.89
C THR A 61 -8.29 2.34 -10.49
N GLY A 62 -8.78 1.49 -9.61
CA GLY A 62 -8.93 1.81 -8.20
C GLY A 62 -7.59 2.09 -7.50
N ALA A 63 -7.63 2.41 -6.23
CA ALA A 63 -6.44 2.60 -5.41
C ALA A 63 -5.53 1.36 -5.47
N PRO A 64 -4.19 1.54 -5.45
CA PRO A 64 -3.27 0.41 -5.45
C PRO A 64 -3.52 -0.47 -4.22
N ALA A 65 -3.35 -1.78 -4.39
CA ALA A 65 -3.45 -2.71 -3.28
C ALA A 65 -2.33 -2.43 -2.27
N SER A 66 -2.69 -2.12 -1.03
CA SER A 66 -1.75 -1.84 0.05
C SER A 66 -2.23 -2.47 1.35
N LEU A 67 -1.30 -2.98 2.15
CA LEU A 67 -1.59 -3.50 3.48
C LEU A 67 -1.94 -2.39 4.48
N ALA A 68 -1.58 -1.14 4.18
CA ALA A 68 -1.90 0.03 4.99
C ALA A 68 -3.38 0.46 4.88
N PHE A 69 -4.14 -0.05 3.89
CA PHE A 69 -5.58 0.12 3.85
C PHE A 69 -6.28 -0.98 4.65
N HIS A 70 -7.33 -0.65 5.41
CA HIS A 70 -8.08 -1.63 6.22
C HIS A 70 -8.64 -2.79 5.39
N ASP A 71 -9.05 -2.53 4.17
CA ASP A 71 -9.61 -3.43 3.16
C ASP A 71 -8.59 -3.90 2.12
N LYS A 72 -7.31 -3.58 2.29
CA LYS A 72 -6.21 -3.83 1.32
C LYS A 72 -6.41 -3.15 -0.04
N GLY A 73 -7.26 -2.11 -0.13
CA GLY A 73 -7.60 -1.43 -1.37
C GLY A 73 -8.60 -2.19 -2.25
N LEU A 74 -9.30 -3.20 -1.70
CA LEU A 74 -10.24 -4.02 -2.48
C LEU A 74 -11.64 -3.42 -2.57
N CYS A 75 -12.01 -2.48 -1.69
CA CYS A 75 -13.31 -1.86 -1.72
C CYS A 75 -13.37 -0.71 -2.73
N THR A 76 -14.46 -0.65 -3.48
CA THR A 76 -14.76 0.48 -4.33
C THR A 76 -15.37 1.63 -3.52
N ILE A 77 -14.99 2.85 -3.85
CA ILE A 77 -15.51 4.06 -3.23
C ILE A 77 -16.31 4.85 -4.27
N ILE A 78 -17.55 5.16 -3.97
CA ILE A 78 -18.36 6.05 -4.80
C ILE A 78 -17.87 7.48 -4.53
N GLY A 79 -17.28 8.11 -5.55
CA GLY A 79 -16.72 9.47 -5.47
C GLY A 79 -17.74 10.51 -4.99
N LYS A 80 -17.27 11.56 -4.34
CA LYS A 80 -18.11 12.68 -3.88
C LYS A 80 -18.51 13.63 -5.01
N ALA A 81 -17.75 13.64 -6.10
CA ALA A 81 -18.07 14.46 -7.27
C ALA A 81 -19.37 13.99 -7.91
N ASN A 82 -20.27 14.93 -8.18
CA ASN A 82 -21.53 14.66 -8.89
C ASN A 82 -21.31 14.76 -10.41
N ILE A 83 -20.30 14.06 -10.90
CA ILE A 83 -19.83 14.07 -12.28
C ILE A 83 -19.79 12.63 -12.78
N ASP A 84 -20.27 12.41 -14.00
CA ASP A 84 -20.20 11.13 -14.69
C ASP A 84 -18.79 10.86 -15.24
N ALA A 85 -18.51 9.63 -15.67
CA ALA A 85 -17.24 9.24 -16.31
C ALA A 85 -16.89 10.07 -17.55
N SER A 86 -17.89 10.65 -18.20
CA SER A 86 -17.73 11.57 -19.34
C SER A 86 -17.43 13.04 -18.95
N GLY A 87 -17.38 13.36 -17.64
CA GLY A 87 -17.19 14.73 -17.15
C GLY A 87 -18.50 15.57 -17.09
N LYS A 88 -19.66 14.98 -17.38
CA LYS A 88 -20.96 15.66 -17.28
C LYS A 88 -21.45 15.70 -15.84
N ILE A 89 -22.03 16.82 -15.44
CA ILE A 89 -22.72 16.95 -14.15
C ILE A 89 -23.98 16.07 -14.17
N LEU A 90 -24.17 15.33 -13.10
CA LEU A 90 -25.31 14.42 -12.93
C LEU A 90 -26.61 15.21 -12.77
N ASP A 91 -27.71 14.68 -13.34
CA ASP A 91 -29.02 15.29 -13.22
C ASP A 91 -29.53 15.34 -11.78
N ALA A 92 -30.20 16.43 -11.42
CA ALA A 92 -30.74 16.64 -10.08
C ALA A 92 -31.69 15.51 -9.62
N SER A 93 -32.37 14.84 -10.55
CA SER A 93 -33.27 13.71 -10.28
C SER A 93 -32.57 12.46 -9.77
N ILE A 94 -31.26 12.27 -10.13
CA ILE A 94 -30.46 11.09 -9.79
C ILE A 94 -29.68 11.30 -8.48
N LEU A 95 -29.42 12.56 -8.09
CA LEU A 95 -28.60 12.90 -6.92
C LEU A 95 -29.08 12.22 -5.61
N PRO A 96 -30.39 12.16 -5.27
CA PRO A 96 -30.85 11.50 -4.05
C PRO A 96 -30.55 10.00 -4.03
N GLN A 97 -30.61 9.34 -5.18
CA GLN A 97 -30.28 7.92 -5.31
C GLN A 97 -28.78 7.67 -5.08
N ILE A 98 -27.92 8.52 -5.66
CA ILE A 98 -26.46 8.43 -5.50
C ILE A 98 -26.06 8.70 -4.05
N GLU A 99 -26.66 9.67 -3.38
CA GLU A 99 -26.43 9.91 -1.96
C GLU A 99 -26.81 8.72 -1.09
N LYS A 100 -27.93 8.07 -1.40
CA LYS A 100 -28.34 6.83 -0.73
C LYS A 100 -27.32 5.71 -0.96
N LEU A 101 -26.84 5.54 -2.19
CA LEU A 101 -25.80 4.56 -2.52
C LEU A 101 -24.50 4.87 -1.80
N ARG A 102 -24.07 6.14 -1.71
CA ARG A 102 -22.88 6.57 -0.95
C ARG A 102 -23.00 6.22 0.53
N LYS A 103 -24.16 6.48 1.13
CA LYS A 103 -24.43 6.11 2.54
C LYS A 103 -24.34 4.61 2.75
N TRP A 104 -24.89 3.82 1.85
CA TRP A 104 -24.84 2.36 1.94
C TRP A 104 -23.44 1.84 1.72
N ASN A 105 -22.71 2.37 0.75
CA ASN A 105 -21.31 2.01 0.51
C ASN A 105 -20.43 2.31 1.75
N ALA A 106 -20.59 3.50 2.34
CA ALA A 106 -19.88 3.85 3.56
C ALA A 106 -20.24 2.93 4.74
N TRP A 107 -21.50 2.50 4.83
CA TRP A 107 -21.96 1.60 5.88
C TRP A 107 -21.43 0.16 5.69
N ILE A 108 -21.47 -0.37 4.47
CA ILE A 108 -20.98 -1.71 4.14
C ILE A 108 -19.46 -1.81 4.36
N ASN A 109 -18.71 -0.78 3.96
CA ASN A 109 -17.24 -0.78 4.06
C ASN A 109 -16.71 -0.75 5.50
N VAL A 110 -17.53 -0.44 6.51
CA VAL A 110 -17.09 -0.30 7.92
C VAL A 110 -17.98 -1.09 8.88
N HIS A 111 -18.44 -2.26 8.47
CA HIS A 111 -19.45 -3.00 9.25
C HIS A 111 -18.89 -3.64 10.53
N LYS A 112 -17.69 -4.19 10.49
CA LYS A 112 -17.11 -4.90 11.64
C LYS A 112 -16.33 -3.93 12.56
N SER A 113 -16.42 -4.15 13.87
CA SER A 113 -15.62 -3.40 14.86
C SER A 113 -14.12 -3.57 14.63
N SER A 114 -13.71 -4.75 14.16
CA SER A 114 -12.38 -5.09 13.70
C SER A 114 -11.86 -4.12 12.64
N ASP A 115 -12.65 -3.90 11.59
CA ASP A 115 -12.26 -3.07 10.44
C ASP A 115 -12.18 -1.59 10.83
N ARG A 116 -13.06 -1.15 11.76
CA ARG A 116 -12.98 0.20 12.34
C ARG A 116 -11.68 0.41 13.13
N ASN A 117 -11.25 -0.57 13.88
CA ASN A 117 -10.00 -0.51 14.64
C ASN A 117 -8.78 -0.48 13.70
N LEU A 118 -8.76 -1.31 12.65
CA LEU A 118 -7.72 -1.29 11.62
C LEU A 118 -7.68 0.05 10.88
N ARG A 119 -8.84 0.56 10.46
CA ARG A 119 -8.92 1.87 9.79
C ARG A 119 -8.37 2.99 10.67
N ARG A 120 -8.74 3.01 11.95
CA ARG A 120 -8.23 3.98 12.92
C ARG A 120 -6.71 3.84 13.11
N ALA A 121 -6.20 2.61 13.21
CA ALA A 121 -4.78 2.36 13.34
C ALA A 121 -4.00 2.85 12.12
N PHE A 122 -4.48 2.56 10.91
CA PHE A 122 -3.77 2.97 9.68
C PHE A 122 -3.84 4.49 9.45
N GLN A 123 -4.93 5.17 9.81
CA GLN A 123 -4.97 6.62 9.82
C GLN A 123 -3.90 7.22 10.78
N ARG A 124 -3.68 6.58 11.92
CA ARG A 124 -2.60 6.99 12.84
C ARG A 124 -1.22 6.68 12.27
N LEU A 125 -1.10 5.57 11.53
CA LEU A 125 0.15 5.22 10.84
C LEU A 125 0.54 6.26 9.79
N ASP A 126 -0.42 6.76 9.02
CA ASP A 126 -0.19 7.82 8.03
C ASP A 126 0.30 9.12 8.70
N ILE A 127 -0.30 9.50 9.82
CA ILE A 127 0.16 10.65 10.61
C ILE A 127 1.60 10.45 11.13
N LEU A 128 1.95 9.23 11.57
CA LEU A 128 3.32 8.90 11.99
C LEU A 128 4.29 8.88 10.82
N LYS A 129 3.85 8.42 9.63
CA LYS A 129 4.62 8.48 8.40
C LYS A 129 5.07 9.90 8.10
N ASP A 130 4.13 10.85 8.11
CA ASP A 130 4.40 12.25 7.81
C ASP A 130 5.32 12.91 8.86
N LYS A 131 5.08 12.65 10.14
CA LYS A 131 5.88 13.21 11.24
C LYS A 131 7.31 12.67 11.30
N LEU A 132 7.52 11.40 11.00
CA LEU A 132 8.81 10.72 11.11
C LEU A 132 9.53 10.58 9.77
N GLY A 133 8.89 10.94 8.65
CA GLY A 133 9.43 10.76 7.31
C GLY A 133 9.66 9.29 6.95
N LEU A 134 8.70 8.40 7.27
CA LEU A 134 8.83 6.98 7.02
C LEU A 134 8.67 6.67 5.53
N THR A 135 9.48 5.75 5.03
CA THR A 135 9.33 5.24 3.66
C THR A 135 8.11 4.32 3.52
N ASP A 136 7.57 4.19 2.31
CA ASP A 136 6.40 3.34 2.06
C ASP A 136 6.66 1.87 2.41
N SER A 137 7.89 1.39 2.23
CA SER A 137 8.29 0.04 2.63
C SER A 137 8.18 -0.20 4.15
N ILE A 138 8.51 0.81 4.97
CA ILE A 138 8.35 0.74 6.43
C ILE A 138 6.87 0.73 6.80
N VAL A 139 6.06 1.55 6.13
CA VAL A 139 4.60 1.62 6.35
C VAL A 139 3.94 0.29 6.04
N GLU A 140 4.23 -0.31 4.87
CA GLU A 140 3.70 -1.60 4.46
C GLU A 140 4.08 -2.73 5.43
N LYS A 141 5.33 -2.77 5.83
CA LYS A 141 5.81 -3.79 6.78
C LYS A 141 5.21 -3.60 8.17
N THR A 142 5.05 -2.36 8.61
CA THR A 142 4.35 -2.03 9.86
C THR A 142 2.89 -2.46 9.81
N ALA A 143 2.20 -2.19 8.71
CA ALA A 143 0.83 -2.62 8.50
C ALA A 143 0.70 -4.15 8.53
N TYR A 144 1.64 -4.87 7.94
CA TYR A 144 1.69 -6.34 8.01
C TYR A 144 1.82 -6.85 9.46
N ILE A 145 2.78 -6.31 10.23
CA ILE A 145 2.96 -6.69 11.63
C ILE A 145 1.71 -6.35 12.43
N PHE A 146 1.13 -5.15 12.24
CA PHE A 146 -0.05 -4.74 12.98
C PHE A 146 -1.28 -5.59 12.66
N ARG A 147 -1.44 -6.09 11.44
CA ARG A 147 -2.48 -7.05 11.08
C ARG A 147 -2.32 -8.36 11.82
N LYS A 148 -1.10 -8.90 11.93
CA LYS A 148 -0.82 -10.09 12.75
C LYS A 148 -1.13 -9.87 14.23
N VAL A 149 -0.80 -8.69 14.76
CA VAL A 149 -1.15 -8.28 16.14
C VAL A 149 -2.66 -8.28 16.34
N HIS A 150 -3.39 -7.77 15.34
CA HIS A 150 -4.84 -7.72 15.37
C HIS A 150 -5.49 -9.10 15.26
N GLU A 151 -5.01 -9.96 14.39
CA GLU A 151 -5.45 -11.36 14.23
C GLU A 151 -5.26 -12.17 15.50
N ARG A 152 -4.13 -11.99 16.19
CA ARG A 152 -3.85 -12.62 17.49
C ARG A 152 -4.54 -11.93 18.67
N GLN A 153 -5.36 -10.91 18.42
CA GLN A 153 -6.10 -10.16 19.45
C GLN A 153 -5.21 -9.52 20.54
N LEU A 154 -3.93 -9.27 20.27
CA LEU A 154 -2.97 -8.72 21.22
C LEU A 154 -3.27 -7.24 21.58
N VAL A 155 -4.11 -6.58 20.81
CA VAL A 155 -4.60 -5.22 21.07
C VAL A 155 -5.57 -5.17 22.27
N ARG A 156 -6.16 -6.31 22.64
CA ARG A 156 -7.14 -6.36 23.73
C ARG A 156 -6.51 -5.94 25.06
N GLY A 157 -7.10 -4.97 25.73
CA GLY A 157 -6.58 -4.43 26.98
C GLY A 157 -5.40 -3.45 26.81
N ARG A 158 -5.05 -3.07 25.58
CA ARG A 158 -3.95 -2.13 25.26
C ARG A 158 -4.43 -1.02 24.33
N THR A 159 -3.70 0.08 24.29
CA THR A 159 -4.00 1.18 23.36
C THR A 159 -3.55 0.83 21.94
N ILE A 160 -4.40 1.11 20.95
CA ILE A 160 -4.08 0.91 19.53
C ILE A 160 -2.83 1.70 19.16
N ASP A 161 -2.77 2.96 19.62
CA ASP A 161 -1.66 3.87 19.32
C ASP A 161 -0.32 3.34 19.89
N GLY A 162 -0.34 2.78 21.12
CA GLY A 162 0.86 2.22 21.75
C GLY A 162 1.36 0.95 21.04
N MET A 163 0.45 0.07 20.62
CA MET A 163 0.80 -1.14 19.86
C MET A 163 1.32 -0.78 18.46
N LEU A 164 0.71 0.21 17.81
CA LEU A 164 1.15 0.69 16.52
C LEU A 164 2.54 1.33 16.58
N ALA A 165 2.77 2.21 17.57
CA ALA A 165 4.08 2.84 17.79
C ALA A 165 5.19 1.80 18.05
N ALA A 166 4.88 0.75 18.80
CA ALA A 166 5.79 -0.36 19.03
C ALA A 166 6.07 -1.15 17.73
N ALA A 167 5.04 -1.37 16.89
CA ALA A 167 5.22 -2.03 15.60
C ALA A 167 6.09 -1.19 14.65
N VAL A 168 5.89 0.13 14.57
CA VAL A 168 6.76 1.06 13.83
C VAL A 168 8.21 0.93 14.30
N TYR A 169 8.44 0.91 15.62
CA TYR A 169 9.79 0.79 16.17
C TYR A 169 10.47 -0.52 15.78
N ILE A 170 9.73 -1.65 15.81
CA ILE A 170 10.25 -2.96 15.40
C ILE A 170 10.73 -2.90 13.95
N VAL A 171 9.89 -2.38 13.06
CA VAL A 171 10.21 -2.29 11.62
C VAL A 171 11.38 -1.33 11.37
N CYS A 172 11.39 -0.19 12.04
CA CYS A 172 12.50 0.75 11.94
C CYS A 172 13.84 0.11 12.35
N ARG A 173 13.83 -0.71 13.41
CA ARG A 173 15.01 -1.48 13.83
C ARG A 173 15.42 -2.54 12.81
N GLU A 174 14.46 -3.26 12.27
CA GLU A 174 14.69 -4.31 11.28
C GLU A 174 15.23 -3.75 9.96
N MET A 175 14.71 -2.60 9.52
CA MET A 175 15.19 -1.90 8.32
C MET A 175 16.47 -1.09 8.55
N GLY A 176 16.97 -1.04 9.79
CA GLY A 176 18.17 -0.35 10.16
C GLY A 176 18.10 1.17 10.03
N THR A 177 16.91 1.76 10.24
CA THR A 177 16.74 3.21 10.26
C THR A 177 17.23 3.82 11.58
N SER A 178 17.68 5.07 11.53
CA SER A 178 18.21 5.79 12.70
C SER A 178 17.13 6.37 13.64
N ILE A 179 15.86 5.91 13.51
CA ILE A 179 14.74 6.40 14.32
C ILE A 179 14.81 5.76 15.71
N THR A 180 14.82 6.59 16.74
CA THR A 180 14.88 6.14 18.13
C THR A 180 13.49 5.99 18.74
N LEU A 181 13.39 5.21 19.81
CA LEU A 181 12.14 5.05 20.55
C LEU A 181 11.65 6.39 21.14
N LYS A 182 12.56 7.32 21.46
CA LYS A 182 12.21 8.67 21.91
C LYS A 182 11.58 9.51 20.79
N ASP A 183 12.09 9.40 19.55
CA ASP A 183 11.53 10.12 18.40
C ASP A 183 10.08 9.67 18.15
N ILE A 184 9.83 8.34 18.24
CA ILE A 184 8.48 7.79 18.11
C ILE A 184 7.57 8.21 19.25
N ALA A 185 8.07 8.27 20.49
CA ALA A 185 7.30 8.72 21.65
C ALA A 185 6.82 10.17 21.48
N VAL A 186 7.70 11.06 21.01
CA VAL A 186 7.36 12.46 20.72
C VAL A 186 6.33 12.53 19.57
N ALA A 187 6.55 11.81 18.47
CA ALA A 187 5.65 11.84 17.32
C ALA A 187 4.26 11.30 17.62
N SER A 188 4.16 10.25 18.45
CA SER A 188 2.89 9.61 18.83
C SER A 188 2.21 10.24 20.05
N ASN A 189 2.86 11.19 20.75
CA ASN A 189 2.41 11.75 22.03
C ASN A 189 2.17 10.66 23.10
N LEU A 190 3.03 9.65 23.15
CA LEU A 190 2.96 8.55 24.12
C LEU A 190 4.16 8.55 25.05
N THR A 191 4.02 7.91 26.20
CA THR A 191 5.17 7.75 27.09
C THR A 191 6.14 6.71 26.55
N TYR A 192 7.43 6.96 26.73
CA TYR A 192 8.49 5.98 26.40
C TYR A 192 8.23 4.62 27.05
N LYS A 193 7.77 4.61 28.31
CA LYS A 193 7.51 3.38 29.07
C LYS A 193 6.41 2.53 28.45
N ASP A 194 5.34 3.16 27.95
CA ASP A 194 4.23 2.44 27.32
C ASP A 194 4.65 1.78 26.01
N ILE A 195 5.42 2.52 25.18
CA ILE A 195 5.91 1.96 23.92
C ILE A 195 6.90 0.82 24.19
N SER A 196 7.81 0.98 25.15
CA SER A 196 8.79 -0.06 25.52
C SER A 196 8.11 -1.34 26.04
N ARG A 197 7.04 -1.19 26.85
CA ARG A 197 6.26 -2.32 27.34
C ARG A 197 5.56 -3.06 26.18
N ASN A 198 4.90 -2.32 25.30
CA ASN A 198 4.22 -2.89 24.13
C ASN A 198 5.22 -3.53 23.16
N TYR A 199 6.40 -2.94 22.97
CA TYR A 199 7.50 -3.50 22.19
C TYR A 199 7.90 -4.89 22.73
N GLY A 200 8.14 -5.02 24.04
CA GLY A 200 8.50 -6.30 24.64
C GLY A 200 7.43 -7.37 24.41
N VAL A 201 6.15 -7.00 24.52
CA VAL A 201 5.03 -7.90 24.24
C VAL A 201 5.02 -8.36 22.78
N LEU A 202 5.20 -7.43 21.82
CA LEU A 202 5.19 -7.77 20.40
C LEU A 202 6.36 -8.69 20.01
N VAL A 203 7.56 -8.42 20.52
CA VAL A 203 8.74 -9.26 20.25
C VAL A 203 8.53 -10.68 20.77
N PHE A 204 8.00 -10.82 21.98
CA PHE A 204 7.75 -12.12 22.60
C PHE A 204 6.63 -12.90 21.89
N GLU A 205 5.47 -12.27 21.68
CA GLU A 205 4.29 -12.94 21.13
C GLU A 205 4.40 -13.26 19.63
N LEU A 206 5.13 -12.47 18.89
CA LEU A 206 5.31 -12.66 17.44
C LEU A 206 6.61 -13.40 17.09
N ASP A 207 7.46 -13.68 18.10
CA ASP A 207 8.80 -14.29 17.93
C ASP A 207 9.65 -13.57 16.86
N ILE A 208 9.69 -12.23 16.95
CA ILE A 208 10.41 -11.40 15.97
C ILE A 208 11.87 -11.31 16.39
N LYS A 209 12.77 -11.79 15.53
CA LYS A 209 14.22 -11.62 15.71
C LYS A 209 14.62 -10.24 15.20
N ILE A 210 15.03 -9.36 16.12
CA ILE A 210 15.42 -8.00 15.80
C ILE A 210 16.94 -7.93 15.71
N PRO A 211 17.52 -7.43 14.60
CA PRO A 211 18.96 -7.28 14.48
C PRO A 211 19.49 -6.21 15.44
N LEU A 212 20.76 -6.36 15.83
CA LEU A 212 21.47 -5.32 16.57
C LEU A 212 21.63 -4.09 15.66
N VAL A 213 21.49 -2.91 16.27
CA VAL A 213 21.68 -1.65 15.54
C VAL A 213 23.16 -1.48 15.20
N ASP A 214 23.47 -1.23 13.94
CA ASP A 214 24.79 -0.85 13.51
C ASP A 214 25.07 0.60 13.97
N PRO A 215 26.09 0.82 14.83
CA PRO A 215 26.44 2.16 15.29
C PRO A 215 26.82 3.12 14.16
N MET A 216 27.41 2.60 13.08
CA MET A 216 27.84 3.42 11.94
C MET A 216 26.67 4.15 11.27
N LYS A 217 25.50 3.51 11.18
CA LYS A 217 24.29 4.15 10.64
C LYS A 217 23.76 5.30 11.48
N CYS A 218 24.09 5.32 12.77
CA CYS A 218 23.68 6.41 13.66
C CYS A 218 24.60 7.64 13.57
N ILE A 219 25.83 7.48 13.09
CA ILE A 219 26.82 8.57 12.99
C ILE A 219 26.31 9.70 12.11
N VAL A 220 25.72 9.37 10.96
CA VAL A 220 25.18 10.37 10.01
C VAL A 220 24.12 11.24 10.69
N LYS A 221 23.24 10.63 11.50
CA LYS A 221 22.20 11.37 12.24
C LYS A 221 22.80 12.27 13.32
N VAL A 222 23.84 11.81 13.99
CA VAL A 222 24.53 12.61 15.02
C VAL A 222 25.27 13.75 14.36
N ALA A 223 26.01 13.49 13.27
CA ALA A 223 26.71 14.51 12.50
C ALA A 223 25.76 15.61 11.98
N SER A 224 24.63 15.23 11.42
CA SER A 224 23.64 16.22 10.92
C SER A 224 22.97 17.05 12.01
N ARG A 225 23.04 16.65 13.29
CA ARG A 225 22.55 17.44 14.43
C ARG A 225 23.60 18.36 15.06
N LEU A 226 24.85 18.08 14.79
CA LEU A 226 25.98 18.86 15.30
C LEU A 226 26.40 19.98 14.34
N GLY A 227 25.94 19.96 13.09
CA GLY A 227 26.29 20.86 11.99
C GLY A 227 27.45 20.28 11.25
#